data_caf5bbc0eece8c03fe18c19da5117e3f
#
_entry.id   caf5bbc0eece8c03fe18c19da5117e3f
#
_cell.length_a   1.000
_cell.length_b   1.000
_cell.length_c   1.000
_cell.angle_alpha   90.00
_cell.angle_beta   90.00
_cell.angle_gamma   90.00
#
_symmetry.space_group_name_H-M   'P 1'
#
loop_
_entity.id
_entity.type
_entity.pdbx_description
1 polymer ?
#
loop_
_entity_poly.entity_id
_entity_poly.type
_entity_poly.pdbx_seq_one_letter_code
_entity_poly.pdbx_strand_id
1 'polypeptide(L)'
;MKHINIKDKLEEIDFSLSSISLGDFDYIGEFTAKKNRDKNSELYKTAGCFFRPNYERGILIYALITKFRLTSFLEIGFGRGYSSLCAAMAFRDAGIDGEIVTIDPAIEEEYLKTLCNFIPKEYFDCITFIKQKSENALPQIDRKFDLVLIDGDHTYNAVKSDWENTKSMYQKFLIFD
;
A
#
# COMPACT_ATOMS: atom_id res chain seq x y z
N MET A 1 -16.85 9.37 12.76
CA MET A 1 -15.40 9.39 12.45
C MET A 1 -15.00 10.84 12.17
N LYS A 2 -13.91 11.33 12.76
CA LYS A 2 -13.32 12.59 12.32
C LYS A 2 -12.61 12.33 11.00
N HIS A 3 -12.97 13.04 9.94
CA HIS A 3 -12.16 13.06 8.73
C HIS A 3 -10.78 13.61 9.08
N ILE A 4 -9.74 12.83 8.79
CA ILE A 4 -8.36 13.26 8.96
C ILE A 4 -8.00 14.04 7.68
N ASN A 5 -7.71 15.32 7.83
CA ASN A 5 -7.19 16.12 6.72
C ASN A 5 -5.72 15.76 6.51
N ILE A 6 -5.35 15.34 5.30
CA ILE A 6 -3.96 14.99 4.98
C ILE A 6 -2.99 16.14 5.22
N LYS A 7 -3.40 17.39 4.97
CA LYS A 7 -2.55 18.55 5.24
C LYS A 7 -2.18 18.65 6.71
N ASP A 8 -3.18 18.50 7.59
CA ASP A 8 -2.95 18.56 9.04
C ASP A 8 -1.96 17.47 9.47
N LYS A 9 -2.06 16.27 8.87
CA LYS A 9 -1.13 15.17 9.16
C LYS A 9 0.28 15.41 8.63
N LEU A 10 0.40 16.00 7.45
CA LEU A 10 1.71 16.36 6.90
C LEU A 10 2.36 17.48 7.70
N GLU A 11 1.59 18.46 8.16
CA GLU A 11 2.06 19.50 9.07
C GLU A 11 2.52 18.94 10.42
N GLU A 12 1.77 18.00 11.02
CA GLU A 12 2.16 17.31 12.26
C GLU A 12 3.53 16.63 12.16
N ILE A 13 3.85 16.06 11.00
CA ILE A 13 5.14 15.41 10.78
C ILE A 13 6.18 16.34 10.14
N ASP A 14 5.88 17.64 10.02
CA ASP A 14 6.76 18.64 9.38
C ASP A 14 7.24 18.20 7.99
N PHE A 15 6.29 17.81 7.13
CA PHE A 15 6.54 17.39 5.76
C PHE A 15 5.95 18.37 4.76
N SER A 16 6.79 18.88 3.84
CA SER A 16 6.33 19.78 2.80
C SER A 16 6.00 19.05 1.50
N LEU A 17 4.78 19.27 0.98
CA LEU A 17 4.38 18.77 -0.35
C LEU A 17 5.26 19.29 -1.48
N SER A 18 5.92 20.45 -1.32
CA SER A 18 6.83 20.98 -2.32
C SER A 18 8.12 20.16 -2.49
N SER A 19 8.38 19.23 -1.56
CA SER A 19 9.55 18.34 -1.63
C SER A 19 9.33 17.09 -2.50
N ILE A 20 8.13 16.90 -3.07
CA ILE A 20 7.78 15.74 -3.88
C ILE A 20 7.22 16.15 -5.24
N SER A 21 7.39 15.28 -6.25
CA SER A 21 6.72 15.42 -7.55
C SER A 21 5.32 14.80 -7.49
N LEU A 22 4.29 15.63 -7.46
CA LEU A 22 2.90 15.16 -7.49
C LEU A 22 2.56 14.42 -8.78
N GLY A 23 3.24 14.74 -9.90
CA GLY A 23 3.05 14.07 -11.19
C GLY A 23 3.35 12.58 -11.14
N ASP A 24 4.30 12.14 -10.30
CA ASP A 24 4.60 10.71 -10.13
C ASP A 24 3.45 9.97 -9.44
N PHE A 25 2.79 10.58 -8.47
CA PHE A 25 1.58 10.03 -7.85
C PHE A 25 0.43 9.95 -8.84
N ASP A 26 0.23 11.00 -9.63
CA ASP A 26 -0.80 11.04 -10.67
C ASP A 26 -0.55 9.95 -11.71
N TYR A 27 0.68 9.75 -12.16
CA TYR A 27 1.05 8.72 -13.12
C TYR A 27 0.73 7.32 -12.61
N ILE A 28 1.15 6.97 -11.40
CA ILE A 28 0.85 5.68 -10.76
C ILE A 28 -0.67 5.54 -10.57
N GLY A 29 -1.33 6.60 -10.11
CA GLY A 29 -2.76 6.62 -9.88
C GLY A 29 -3.58 6.43 -11.16
N GLU A 30 -3.26 7.13 -12.23
CA GLU A 30 -3.95 6.98 -13.51
C GLU A 30 -3.79 5.57 -14.09
N PHE A 31 -2.59 5.00 -14.00
CA PHE A 31 -2.34 3.65 -14.47
C PHE A 31 -3.18 2.63 -13.68
N THR A 32 -3.14 2.68 -12.36
CA THR A 32 -3.91 1.77 -11.50
C THR A 32 -5.42 1.96 -11.69
N ALA A 33 -5.91 3.20 -11.80
CA ALA A 33 -7.31 3.51 -12.06
C ALA A 33 -7.80 3.02 -13.42
N LYS A 34 -6.99 3.14 -14.47
CA LYS A 34 -7.35 2.70 -15.83
C LYS A 34 -7.63 1.20 -15.89
N LYS A 35 -6.86 0.40 -15.18
CA LYS A 35 -7.04 -1.06 -15.10
C LYS A 35 -8.20 -1.48 -14.21
N ASN A 36 -8.70 -0.60 -13.39
CA ASN A 36 -9.78 -0.86 -12.43
C ASN A 36 -11.16 -1.06 -13.08
N ARG A 37 -11.30 -0.80 -14.37
CA ARG A 37 -12.60 -0.85 -15.08
C ARG A 37 -12.93 -2.23 -15.67
N ASP A 38 -12.07 -3.20 -15.47
CA ASP A 38 -12.32 -4.55 -15.96
C ASP A 38 -13.20 -5.35 -14.98
N LYS A 39 -14.48 -5.50 -15.33
CA LYS A 39 -15.44 -6.30 -14.56
C LYS A 39 -15.17 -7.80 -14.55
N ASN A 40 -14.29 -8.28 -15.43
CA ASN A 40 -13.90 -9.69 -15.48
C ASN A 40 -12.72 -9.99 -14.55
N SER A 41 -12.07 -8.97 -13.99
CA SER A 41 -10.96 -9.15 -13.07
C SER A 41 -11.37 -9.90 -11.80
N GLU A 42 -10.49 -10.72 -11.27
CA GLU A 42 -10.73 -11.41 -10.00
C GLU A 42 -10.97 -10.41 -8.86
N LEU A 43 -10.28 -9.27 -8.89
CA LEU A 43 -10.47 -8.21 -7.91
C LEU A 43 -11.91 -7.66 -7.94
N TYR A 44 -12.46 -7.36 -9.12
CA TYR A 44 -13.86 -6.91 -9.23
C TYR A 44 -14.85 -7.99 -8.78
N LYS A 45 -14.62 -9.24 -9.19
CA LYS A 45 -15.49 -10.38 -8.80
C LYS A 45 -15.49 -10.58 -7.29
N THR A 46 -14.33 -10.42 -6.64
CA THR A 46 -14.18 -10.61 -5.19
C THR A 46 -14.77 -9.45 -4.40
N ALA A 47 -14.48 -8.22 -4.80
CA ALA A 47 -14.88 -7.03 -4.05
C ALA A 47 -16.22 -6.43 -4.49
N GLY A 48 -16.71 -6.80 -5.70
CA GLY A 48 -17.97 -6.29 -6.24
C GLY A 48 -17.96 -4.79 -6.61
N CYS A 49 -16.82 -4.13 -6.55
CA CYS A 49 -16.68 -2.71 -6.81
C CYS A 49 -15.37 -2.38 -7.54
N PHE A 50 -15.29 -1.16 -8.07
CA PHE A 50 -14.06 -0.62 -8.63
C PHE A 50 -13.26 0.09 -7.56
N PHE A 51 -11.97 -0.18 -7.53
CA PHE A 51 -11.03 0.54 -6.68
C PHE A 51 -10.60 1.86 -7.33
N ARG A 52 -10.41 2.85 -6.50
CA ARG A 52 -9.83 4.14 -6.91
C ARG A 52 -8.55 4.36 -6.13
N PRO A 53 -7.50 4.92 -6.74
CA PRO A 53 -6.31 5.29 -5.98
C PRO A 53 -6.68 6.34 -4.93
N ASN A 54 -6.25 6.10 -3.71
CA ASN A 54 -6.36 7.08 -2.63
C ASN A 54 -5.07 7.92 -2.63
N TYR A 55 -5.10 9.03 -3.38
CA TYR A 55 -3.92 9.90 -3.53
C TYR A 55 -3.40 10.42 -2.20
N GLU A 56 -4.30 10.79 -1.28
CA GLU A 56 -3.91 11.28 0.04
C GLU A 56 -3.16 10.23 0.84
N ARG A 57 -3.62 8.99 0.79
CA ARG A 57 -2.95 7.86 1.43
C ARG A 57 -1.57 7.59 0.81
N GLY A 58 -1.48 7.62 -0.52
CA GLY A 58 -0.19 7.46 -1.20
C GLY A 58 0.83 8.51 -0.77
N ILE A 59 0.44 9.77 -0.73
CA ILE A 59 1.27 10.88 -0.26
C ILE A 59 1.66 10.69 1.21
N LEU A 60 0.74 10.27 2.08
CA LEU A 60 1.02 10.02 3.49
C LEU A 60 2.05 8.89 3.67
N ILE A 61 1.89 7.78 2.97
CA ILE A 61 2.84 6.65 2.99
C ILE A 61 4.23 7.13 2.57
N TYR A 62 4.30 7.84 1.45
CA TYR A 62 5.56 8.41 0.95
C TYR A 62 6.22 9.33 1.99
N ALA A 63 5.45 10.25 2.56
CA ALA A 63 5.94 11.20 3.55
C ALA A 63 6.46 10.51 4.82
N LEU A 64 5.73 9.52 5.34
CA LEU A 64 6.16 8.75 6.51
C LEU A 64 7.47 8.00 6.23
N ILE A 65 7.56 7.31 5.10
CA ILE A 65 8.76 6.54 4.72
C ILE A 65 9.96 7.47 4.59
N THR A 66 9.84 8.55 3.84
CA THR A 66 10.96 9.46 3.58
C THR A 66 11.36 10.24 4.82
N LYS A 67 10.40 10.80 5.56
CA LYS A 67 10.67 11.62 6.75
C LYS A 67 11.30 10.81 7.89
N PHE A 68 10.78 9.62 8.16
CA PHE A 68 11.24 8.78 9.27
C PHE A 68 12.24 7.69 8.84
N ARG A 69 12.64 7.68 7.57
CA ARG A 69 13.55 6.70 6.99
C ARG A 69 13.14 5.27 7.36
N LEU A 70 11.86 4.97 7.13
CA LEU A 70 11.33 3.64 7.37
C LEU A 70 11.96 2.65 6.38
N THR A 71 12.17 1.41 6.81
CA THR A 71 12.84 0.39 5.98
C THR A 71 11.95 -0.81 5.68
N SER A 72 10.78 -0.90 6.30
CA SER A 72 9.88 -2.03 6.08
C SER A 72 8.42 -1.62 6.13
N PHE A 73 7.65 -2.10 5.14
CA PHE A 73 6.23 -1.84 4.98
C PHE A 73 5.46 -3.15 4.79
N LEU A 74 4.40 -3.34 5.57
CA LEU A 74 3.43 -4.41 5.41
C LEU A 74 2.10 -3.81 4.94
N GLU A 75 1.56 -4.34 3.84
CA GLU A 75 0.25 -3.98 3.32
C GLU A 75 -0.67 -5.19 3.33
N ILE A 76 -1.88 -5.03 3.88
CA ILE A 76 -2.97 -5.97 3.75
C ILE A 76 -3.98 -5.37 2.79
N GLY A 77 -4.16 -6.03 1.63
CA GLY A 77 -4.96 -5.53 0.52
C GLY A 77 -4.12 -4.80 -0.53
N PHE A 78 -3.54 -5.55 -1.46
CA PHE A 78 -2.77 -4.98 -2.59
C PHE A 78 -3.68 -4.22 -3.57
N GLY A 79 -4.87 -4.74 -3.79
CA GLY A 79 -5.80 -4.19 -4.76
C GLY A 79 -5.16 -4.03 -6.15
N ARG A 80 -4.91 -2.79 -6.55
CA ARG A 80 -4.20 -2.46 -7.80
C ARG A 80 -2.76 -1.99 -7.59
N GLY A 81 -2.27 -2.05 -6.36
CA GLY A 81 -0.88 -1.80 -6.02
C GLY A 81 -0.50 -0.34 -5.80
N TYR A 82 -1.47 0.56 -5.73
CA TYR A 82 -1.18 1.99 -5.61
C TYR A 82 -0.34 2.32 -4.37
N SER A 83 -0.72 1.82 -3.20
CA SER A 83 -0.01 2.09 -1.94
C SER A 83 1.39 1.47 -1.91
N SER A 84 1.53 0.21 -2.35
CA SER A 84 2.85 -0.44 -2.49
C SER A 84 3.77 0.32 -3.45
N LEU A 85 3.25 0.80 -4.58
CA LEU A 85 4.06 1.58 -5.54
C LEU A 85 4.47 2.94 -4.98
N CYS A 86 3.60 3.61 -4.21
CA CYS A 86 3.97 4.85 -3.51
C CYS A 86 5.06 4.61 -2.45
N ALA A 87 5.01 3.48 -1.74
CA ALA A 87 6.05 3.08 -0.80
C ALA A 87 7.38 2.78 -1.51
N ALA A 88 7.35 2.03 -2.62
CA ALA A 88 8.54 1.74 -3.43
C ALA A 88 9.17 3.02 -4.00
N MET A 89 8.34 3.97 -4.47
CA MET A 89 8.80 5.29 -4.90
C MET A 89 9.52 6.01 -3.77
N ALA A 90 8.97 5.99 -2.55
CA ALA A 90 9.58 6.62 -1.38
C ALA A 90 10.94 6.00 -1.04
N PHE A 91 11.08 4.68 -1.10
CA PHE A 91 12.36 4.00 -0.89
C PHE A 91 13.41 4.43 -1.91
N ARG A 92 13.03 4.41 -3.20
CA ARG A 92 13.91 4.86 -4.28
C ARG A 92 14.38 6.30 -4.09
N ASP A 93 13.44 7.21 -3.92
CA ASP A 93 13.73 8.66 -3.89
C ASP A 93 14.55 9.05 -2.67
N ALA A 94 14.35 8.36 -1.55
CA ALA A 94 15.10 8.60 -0.32
C ALA A 94 16.41 7.79 -0.24
N GLY A 95 16.72 6.95 -1.23
CA GLY A 95 17.88 6.05 -1.21
C GLY A 95 17.85 5.10 -0.01
N ILE A 96 16.69 4.51 0.25
CA ILE A 96 16.46 3.56 1.35
C ILE A 96 16.45 2.14 0.77
N ASP A 97 17.30 1.27 1.29
CA ASP A 97 17.22 -0.17 1.03
C ASP A 97 16.05 -0.74 1.87
N GLY A 98 14.85 -0.62 1.32
CA GLY A 98 13.60 -0.95 1.98
C GLY A 98 12.92 -2.16 1.37
N GLU A 99 12.00 -2.74 2.11
CA GLU A 99 11.22 -3.91 1.69
C GLU A 99 9.73 -3.72 1.94
N ILE A 100 8.94 -4.29 1.06
CA ILE A 100 7.48 -4.29 1.11
C ILE A 100 7.01 -5.74 1.11
N VAL A 101 6.12 -6.07 2.03
CA VAL A 101 5.33 -7.30 1.98
C VAL A 101 3.89 -6.91 1.77
N THR A 102 3.27 -7.41 0.69
CA THR A 102 1.85 -7.17 0.43
C THR A 102 1.09 -8.49 0.36
N ILE A 103 -0.06 -8.54 1.02
CA ILE A 103 -0.90 -9.72 1.19
C ILE A 103 -2.26 -9.45 0.56
N ASP A 104 -2.63 -10.23 -0.45
CA ASP A 104 -3.95 -10.13 -1.06
C ASP A 104 -4.29 -11.44 -1.81
N PRO A 105 -5.41 -12.11 -1.52
CA PRO A 105 -5.81 -13.33 -2.22
C PRO A 105 -6.16 -13.10 -3.70
N ALA A 106 -6.50 -11.88 -4.09
CA ALA A 106 -6.94 -11.50 -5.43
C ALA A 106 -5.80 -11.00 -6.35
N ILE A 107 -4.54 -11.18 -5.95
CA ILE A 107 -3.39 -10.83 -6.81
C ILE A 107 -3.43 -11.65 -8.11
N GLU A 108 -3.50 -10.96 -9.24
CA GLU A 108 -3.54 -11.55 -10.58
C GLU A 108 -2.16 -11.48 -11.23
N GLU A 109 -1.57 -12.62 -11.58
CA GLU A 109 -0.25 -12.67 -12.23
C GLU A 109 -0.20 -11.89 -13.55
N GLU A 110 -1.28 -11.95 -14.33
CA GLU A 110 -1.38 -11.24 -15.61
C GLU A 110 -1.41 -9.72 -15.38
N TYR A 111 -2.08 -9.28 -14.30
CA TYR A 111 -2.06 -7.88 -13.92
C TYR A 111 -0.66 -7.45 -13.47
N LEU A 112 0.04 -8.24 -12.65
CA LEU A 112 1.42 -7.94 -12.25
C LEU A 112 2.35 -7.85 -13.46
N LYS A 113 2.26 -8.75 -14.43
CA LYS A 113 3.03 -8.66 -15.69
C LYS A 113 2.73 -7.36 -16.44
N THR A 114 1.47 -6.98 -16.51
CA THR A 114 1.06 -5.73 -17.14
C THR A 114 1.63 -4.52 -16.38
N LEU A 115 1.57 -4.55 -15.08
CA LEU A 115 2.10 -3.49 -14.21
C LEU A 115 3.61 -3.31 -14.40
N CYS A 116 4.37 -4.42 -14.41
CA CYS A 116 5.81 -4.43 -14.65
C CYS A 116 6.24 -3.93 -16.05
N ASN A 117 5.34 -3.91 -17.04
CA ASN A 117 5.62 -3.34 -18.34
C ASN A 117 5.51 -1.79 -18.38
N PHE A 118 4.82 -1.21 -17.42
CA PHE A 118 4.57 0.24 -17.36
C PHE A 118 5.35 0.94 -16.26
N ILE A 119 5.53 0.27 -15.13
CA ILE A 119 6.25 0.81 -13.98
C ILE A 119 7.67 0.28 -14.01
N PRO A 120 8.69 1.10 -13.75
CA PRO A 120 10.09 0.66 -13.72
C PRO A 120 10.29 -0.54 -12.78
N LYS A 121 11.14 -1.47 -13.22
CA LYS A 121 11.33 -2.76 -12.52
C LYS A 121 11.82 -2.56 -11.09
N GLU A 122 12.64 -1.57 -10.84
CA GLU A 122 13.18 -1.24 -9.51
C GLU A 122 12.10 -1.00 -8.44
N TYR A 123 10.87 -0.66 -8.82
CA TYR A 123 9.75 -0.54 -7.88
C TYR A 123 9.29 -1.89 -7.35
N PHE A 124 9.48 -2.95 -8.14
CA PHE A 124 9.00 -4.30 -7.79
C PHE A 124 10.06 -5.13 -7.09
N ASP A 125 11.33 -4.80 -7.27
CA ASP A 125 12.44 -5.56 -6.70
C ASP A 125 12.40 -5.57 -5.15
N CYS A 126 11.76 -4.57 -4.54
CA CYS A 126 11.56 -4.50 -3.09
C CYS A 126 10.23 -5.07 -2.60
N ILE A 127 9.36 -5.62 -3.49
CA ILE A 127 8.02 -6.07 -3.13
C ILE A 127 7.94 -7.60 -3.13
N THR A 128 7.56 -8.16 -1.99
CA THR A 128 7.18 -9.58 -1.85
C THR A 128 5.66 -9.70 -1.87
N PHE A 129 5.13 -10.46 -2.83
CA PHE A 129 3.70 -10.69 -3.01
C PHE A 129 3.28 -12.00 -2.34
N ILE A 130 2.32 -11.95 -1.42
CA ILE A 130 1.72 -13.11 -0.77
C ILE A 130 0.26 -13.25 -1.22
N LYS A 131 0.02 -14.18 -2.15
CA LYS A 131 -1.33 -14.45 -2.68
C LYS A 131 -2.11 -15.36 -1.75
N GLN A 132 -2.49 -14.86 -0.60
CA GLN A 132 -3.26 -15.57 0.42
C GLN A 132 -4.19 -14.59 1.14
N LYS A 133 -5.18 -15.14 1.87
CA LYS A 133 -5.93 -14.34 2.84
C LYS A 133 -5.03 -13.95 4.00
N SER A 134 -5.21 -12.76 4.55
CA SER A 134 -4.43 -12.22 5.67
C SER A 134 -4.46 -13.14 6.90
N GLU A 135 -5.62 -13.72 7.21
CA GLU A 135 -5.81 -14.68 8.32
C GLU A 135 -4.89 -15.91 8.24
N ASN A 136 -4.49 -16.29 7.03
CA ASN A 136 -3.59 -17.44 6.78
C ASN A 136 -2.14 -17.00 6.66
N ALA A 137 -1.88 -15.83 6.08
CA ALA A 137 -0.52 -15.34 5.81
C ALA A 137 0.14 -14.75 7.07
N LEU A 138 -0.59 -13.89 7.80
CA LEU A 138 -0.02 -13.15 8.93
C LEU A 138 0.56 -14.05 10.05
N PRO A 139 -0.05 -15.17 10.45
CA PRO A 139 0.53 -16.06 11.45
C PRO A 139 1.86 -16.70 11.04
N GLN A 140 2.22 -16.66 9.74
CA GLN A 140 3.46 -17.22 9.22
C GLN A 140 4.61 -16.19 9.15
N ILE A 141 4.30 -14.92 9.46
CA ILE A 141 5.25 -13.81 9.41
C ILE A 141 5.74 -13.52 10.83
N ASP A 142 6.93 -14.02 11.16
CA ASP A 142 7.55 -13.79 12.48
C ASP A 142 8.56 -12.63 12.41
N ARG A 143 8.03 -11.42 12.17
CA ARG A 143 8.83 -10.18 12.19
C ARG A 143 7.95 -8.95 12.36
N LYS A 144 8.60 -7.83 12.64
CA LYS A 144 7.96 -6.52 12.75
C LYS A 144 8.26 -5.65 11.53
N PHE A 145 7.38 -4.68 11.29
CA PHE A 145 7.49 -3.70 10.22
C PHE A 145 7.44 -2.28 10.78
N ASP A 146 8.16 -1.37 10.16
CA ASP A 146 8.13 0.05 10.55
C ASP A 146 6.75 0.67 10.31
N LEU A 147 6.11 0.31 9.19
CA LEU A 147 4.80 0.78 8.79
C LEU A 147 3.91 -0.40 8.42
N VAL A 148 2.67 -0.39 8.90
CA VAL A 148 1.64 -1.37 8.53
C VAL A 148 0.42 -0.62 8.00
N LEU A 149 -0.13 -1.08 6.88
CA LEU A 149 -1.41 -0.62 6.31
C LEU A 149 -2.40 -1.79 6.33
N ILE A 150 -3.57 -1.55 6.90
CA ILE A 150 -4.74 -2.44 6.83
C ILE A 150 -5.75 -1.82 5.87
N ASP A 151 -5.85 -2.37 4.65
CA ASP A 151 -6.74 -1.93 3.56
C ASP A 151 -7.29 -3.14 2.78
N GLY A 152 -7.62 -4.21 3.51
CA GLY A 152 -8.13 -5.45 2.94
C GLY A 152 -9.65 -5.46 2.79
N ASP A 153 -10.31 -6.49 3.33
CA ASP A 153 -11.76 -6.59 3.39
C ASP A 153 -12.30 -5.67 4.50
N HIS A 154 -13.17 -4.73 4.14
CA HIS A 154 -13.74 -3.72 5.05
C HIS A 154 -14.88 -4.25 5.93
N THR A 155 -15.13 -5.57 5.98
CA THR A 155 -16.06 -6.14 6.95
C THR A 155 -15.49 -6.05 8.37
N TYR A 156 -16.37 -5.83 9.36
CA TYR A 156 -15.94 -5.74 10.77
C TYR A 156 -15.08 -6.93 11.21
N ASN A 157 -15.44 -8.15 10.80
CA ASN A 157 -14.71 -9.35 11.21
C ASN A 157 -13.32 -9.42 10.57
N ALA A 158 -13.19 -9.04 9.31
CA ALA A 158 -11.90 -9.01 8.62
C ALA A 158 -10.98 -7.95 9.23
N VAL A 159 -11.45 -6.71 9.37
CA VAL A 159 -10.67 -5.61 9.99
C VAL A 159 -10.25 -5.97 11.41
N LYS A 160 -11.15 -6.59 12.20
CA LYS A 160 -10.83 -7.05 13.55
C LYS A 160 -9.75 -8.13 13.53
N SER A 161 -9.87 -9.11 12.63
CA SER A 161 -8.88 -10.18 12.48
C SER A 161 -7.51 -9.61 12.09
N ASP A 162 -7.48 -8.71 11.10
CA ASP A 162 -6.25 -8.07 10.63
C ASP A 162 -5.58 -7.25 11.74
N TRP A 163 -6.38 -6.48 12.50
CA TRP A 163 -5.89 -5.78 13.67
C TRP A 163 -5.28 -6.71 14.72
N GLU A 164 -6.02 -7.76 15.12
CA GLU A 164 -5.56 -8.70 16.14
C GLU A 164 -4.24 -9.38 15.75
N ASN A 165 -4.05 -9.69 14.47
CA ASN A 165 -2.84 -10.31 13.97
C ASN A 165 -1.68 -9.31 13.77
N THR A 166 -1.96 -8.02 13.52
CA THR A 166 -0.92 -7.02 13.21
C THR A 166 -0.55 -6.11 14.37
N LYS A 167 -1.37 -6.03 15.43
CA LYS A 167 -1.15 -5.09 16.57
C LYS A 167 0.21 -5.23 17.27
N SER A 168 0.87 -6.37 17.15
CA SER A 168 2.22 -6.61 17.67
C SER A 168 3.31 -6.53 16.59
N MET A 169 2.91 -6.38 15.31
CA MET A 169 3.83 -6.42 14.16
C MET A 169 4.33 -5.03 13.75
N TYR A 170 3.59 -3.94 14.03
CA TYR A 170 4.09 -2.60 13.70
C TYR A 170 5.03 -2.07 14.78
N GLN A 171 6.04 -1.28 14.34
CA GLN A 171 7.03 -0.68 15.23
C GLN A 171 6.81 0.83 15.40
N LYS A 172 6.43 1.54 14.32
CA LYS A 172 6.32 2.99 14.32
C LYS A 172 4.93 3.47 13.95
N PHE A 173 4.38 2.99 12.83
CA PHE A 173 3.10 3.48 12.34
C PHE A 173 2.17 2.34 11.92
N LEU A 174 0.88 2.57 12.16
CA LEU A 174 -0.21 1.72 11.68
C LEU A 174 -1.28 2.63 11.05
N ILE A 175 -1.68 2.30 9.84
CA ILE A 175 -2.72 3.00 9.08
C ILE A 175 -3.88 2.03 8.84
N PHE A 176 -5.09 2.53 9.02
CA PHE A 176 -6.33 1.87 8.59
C PHE A 176 -6.98 2.70 7.49
N ASP A 177 -7.55 2.01 6.46
CA ASP A 177 -8.42 2.63 5.47
C ASP A 177 -9.86 2.14 5.60
#